data_cc8890f15c0688028d8ddde505b4957c
#
_entry.id   cc8890f15c0688028d8ddde505b4957c
#
_cell.length_a   1.000
_cell.length_b   1.000
_cell.length_c   1.000
_cell.angle_alpha   90.00
_cell.angle_beta   90.00
_cell.angle_gamma   90.00
#
_symmetry.space_group_name_H-M   'P 1'
#
loop_
_entity.id
_entity.type
_entity.pdbx_description
1 polymer ?
#
loop_
_entity_poly.entity_id
_entity_poly.type
_entity_poly.pdbx_seq_one_letter_code
_entity_poly.pdbx_strand_id
1 'polypeptide(L)'
;MRIQLSDERQEMLEMVRQSAKDFAEKNIRPHVMEWDESQHFPLPLFKEMGSLGFMGVLVPEEYGGAGLGYQEYITIIDEIAQVCGSIGLSVAAHNSLCTGHILQFGTEAQKKKWLPKLATSEWIGAWGLTETGTGSDAGGMDTTAVLDGDHYVLNGSKNWITHAISSEIAVVIARTGEKGDSHGMTAFVVEKSTPGFTAGQKENKLGMRASETACLFFDDCRVPKENILGKVGEGFIQSMKILDGGRISIAALSVGIARGAMDAAINYADERVQFGKKIRSFQGVSFKLAEMTTKVYAAELMTRHAGALKEEGRPMTQESAMAKLYASEISTEVANEAVQVFGGYGYTKDYPVEKFYRDCKLCTIGEGTSEIQKVVISRNLYR
;
A
#
# COMPACT_ATOMS: atom_id res chain seq x y z
N MET A 1 -22.25 -14.16 0.54
CA MET A 1 -21.45 -15.20 -0.16
C MET A 1 -20.22 -15.47 0.71
N ARG A 2 -20.13 -16.67 1.32
CA ARG A 2 -18.92 -17.04 2.10
C ARG A 2 -17.81 -17.36 1.09
N ILE A 3 -16.62 -16.77 1.26
CA ILE A 3 -15.41 -17.25 0.60
C ILE A 3 -15.14 -18.62 1.21
N GLN A 4 -15.51 -19.70 0.51
CA GLN A 4 -15.18 -21.06 0.94
C GLN A 4 -13.78 -21.37 0.43
N LEU A 5 -12.81 -21.22 1.31
CA LEU A 5 -11.47 -21.79 1.10
C LEU A 5 -11.50 -23.27 1.45
N SER A 6 -10.69 -24.09 0.76
CA SER A 6 -10.45 -25.47 1.20
C SER A 6 -9.82 -25.49 2.59
N ASP A 7 -9.99 -26.59 3.32
CA ASP A 7 -9.40 -26.73 4.67
C ASP A 7 -7.88 -26.50 4.62
N GLU A 8 -7.21 -27.09 3.63
CA GLU A 8 -5.76 -26.91 3.41
C GLU A 8 -5.37 -25.44 3.20
N ARG A 9 -6.18 -24.69 2.46
CA ARG A 9 -5.91 -23.25 2.24
C ARG A 9 -6.25 -22.41 3.48
N GLN A 10 -7.20 -22.83 4.29
CA GLN A 10 -7.48 -22.18 5.58
C GLN A 10 -6.31 -22.37 6.55
N GLU A 11 -5.74 -23.58 6.62
CA GLU A 11 -4.54 -23.86 7.41
C GLU A 11 -3.35 -23.04 6.94
N MET A 12 -3.12 -22.95 5.63
CA MET A 12 -2.07 -22.11 5.05
C MET A 12 -2.26 -20.64 5.43
N LEU A 13 -3.47 -20.12 5.30
CA LEU A 13 -3.79 -18.73 5.64
C LEU A 13 -3.53 -18.42 7.12
N GLU A 14 -3.85 -19.37 8.01
CA GLU A 14 -3.60 -19.24 9.44
C GLU A 14 -2.09 -19.29 9.77
N MET A 15 -1.32 -20.15 9.09
CA MET A 15 0.15 -20.17 9.21
C MET A 15 0.77 -18.84 8.76
N VAL A 16 0.31 -18.28 7.64
CA VAL A 16 0.75 -16.97 7.14
C VAL A 16 0.39 -15.86 8.14
N ARG A 17 -0.83 -15.90 8.69
CA ARG A 17 -1.29 -14.97 9.72
C ARG A 17 -0.38 -14.99 10.93
N GLN A 18 -0.13 -16.19 11.48
CA GLN A 18 0.69 -16.34 12.68
C GLN A 18 2.13 -15.87 12.41
N SER A 19 2.70 -16.23 11.26
CA SER A 19 4.05 -15.77 10.87
C SER A 19 4.16 -14.25 10.77
N ALA A 20 3.18 -13.60 10.13
CA ALA A 20 3.17 -12.13 9.99
C ALA A 20 2.97 -11.44 11.34
N LYS A 21 2.08 -11.97 12.18
CA LYS A 21 1.84 -11.47 13.56
C LYS A 21 3.10 -11.58 14.42
N ASP A 22 3.71 -12.77 14.48
CA ASP A 22 4.90 -13.00 15.29
C ASP A 22 6.06 -12.11 14.84
N PHE A 23 6.23 -11.95 13.54
CA PHE A 23 7.23 -11.04 12.98
C PHE A 23 6.95 -9.60 13.40
N ALA A 24 5.73 -9.12 13.26
CA ALA A 24 5.34 -7.76 13.60
C ALA A 24 5.52 -7.47 15.11
N GLU A 25 5.08 -8.38 15.97
CA GLU A 25 5.23 -8.23 17.43
C GLU A 25 6.69 -8.22 17.88
N LYS A 26 7.52 -9.09 17.30
CA LYS A 26 8.92 -9.24 17.70
C LYS A 26 9.83 -8.15 17.12
N ASN A 27 9.67 -7.83 15.83
CA ASN A 27 10.67 -7.03 15.11
C ASN A 27 10.19 -5.61 14.79
N ILE A 28 8.87 -5.32 14.88
CA ILE A 28 8.33 -3.99 14.57
C ILE A 28 7.86 -3.28 15.84
N ARG A 29 7.04 -3.94 16.68
CA ARG A 29 6.42 -3.30 17.85
C ARG A 29 7.41 -2.60 18.79
N PRO A 30 8.59 -3.15 19.13
CA PRO A 30 9.53 -2.48 20.04
C PRO A 30 10.05 -1.13 19.50
N HIS A 31 9.97 -0.91 18.19
CA HIS A 31 10.60 0.24 17.52
C HIS A 31 9.61 1.23 16.91
N VAL A 32 8.30 0.94 16.95
CA VAL A 32 7.26 1.69 16.23
C VAL A 32 7.32 3.19 16.49
N MET A 33 7.38 3.60 17.77
CA MET A 33 7.34 5.01 18.14
C MET A 33 8.68 5.71 17.88
N GLU A 34 9.80 5.02 18.06
CA GLU A 34 11.14 5.51 17.72
C GLU A 34 11.27 5.79 16.22
N TRP A 35 10.85 4.83 15.38
CA TRP A 35 10.90 4.99 13.93
C TRP A 35 9.94 6.08 13.43
N ASP A 36 8.77 6.21 14.06
CA ASP A 36 7.83 7.28 13.73
C ASP A 36 8.42 8.65 14.06
N GLU A 37 8.98 8.83 15.27
CA GLU A 37 9.54 10.11 15.72
C GLU A 37 10.76 10.52 14.88
N SER A 38 11.70 9.60 14.68
CA SER A 38 12.92 9.83 13.90
C SER A 38 12.68 9.81 12.38
N GLN A 39 11.48 9.43 11.94
CA GLN A 39 11.16 9.17 10.53
C GLN A 39 12.09 8.12 9.89
N HIS A 40 12.54 7.15 10.68
CA HIS A 40 13.48 6.13 10.21
C HIS A 40 12.78 5.08 9.34
N PHE A 41 13.29 4.86 8.13
CA PHE A 41 12.90 3.75 7.27
C PHE A 41 13.85 2.56 7.54
N PRO A 42 13.38 1.47 8.15
CA PRO A 42 14.24 0.36 8.58
C PRO A 42 14.53 -0.60 7.42
N LEU A 43 15.33 -0.20 6.43
CA LEU A 43 15.63 -1.00 5.24
C LEU A 43 16.09 -2.44 5.56
N PRO A 44 16.92 -2.73 6.59
CA PRO A 44 17.28 -4.11 6.93
C PRO A 44 16.08 -5.01 7.26
N LEU A 45 15.03 -4.46 7.87
CA LEU A 45 13.80 -5.20 8.20
C LEU A 45 13.14 -5.79 6.94
N PHE A 46 13.15 -5.04 5.83
CA PHE A 46 12.55 -5.50 4.57
C PHE A 46 13.32 -6.66 3.94
N LYS A 47 14.62 -6.78 4.17
CA LYS A 47 15.41 -7.96 3.76
C LYS A 47 15.00 -9.21 4.55
N GLU A 48 14.76 -9.06 5.86
CA GLU A 48 14.23 -10.15 6.68
C GLU A 48 12.81 -10.55 6.22
N MET A 49 11.95 -9.59 5.92
CA MET A 49 10.61 -9.81 5.37
C MET A 49 10.68 -10.50 3.99
N GLY A 50 11.67 -10.17 3.16
CA GLY A 50 11.94 -10.84 1.90
C GLY A 50 12.26 -12.32 2.08
N SER A 51 13.06 -12.68 3.10
CA SER A 51 13.39 -14.08 3.40
C SER A 51 12.19 -14.90 3.88
N LEU A 52 11.15 -14.24 4.40
CA LEU A 52 9.87 -14.84 4.79
C LEU A 52 8.84 -14.86 3.63
N GLY A 53 9.20 -14.36 2.46
CA GLY A 53 8.31 -14.26 1.29
C GLY A 53 7.31 -13.09 1.33
N PHE A 54 7.34 -12.22 2.35
CA PHE A 54 6.38 -11.12 2.51
C PHE A 54 6.56 -9.99 1.48
N MET A 55 7.72 -9.92 0.83
CA MET A 55 8.00 -8.92 -0.20
C MET A 55 7.80 -9.44 -1.64
N GLY A 56 7.51 -10.73 -1.79
CA GLY A 56 7.23 -11.39 -3.06
C GLY A 56 6.00 -12.30 -2.98
N VAL A 57 4.98 -11.90 -2.20
CA VAL A 57 3.80 -12.75 -1.90
C VAL A 57 3.13 -13.26 -3.16
N LEU A 58 2.87 -12.35 -4.12
CA LEU A 58 2.13 -12.63 -5.36
C LEU A 58 3.05 -13.06 -6.53
N VAL A 59 4.36 -13.01 -6.32
CA VAL A 59 5.34 -13.40 -7.35
C VAL A 59 5.43 -14.94 -7.39
N PRO A 60 5.30 -15.58 -8.57
CA PRO A 60 5.47 -17.02 -8.70
C PRO A 60 6.83 -17.52 -8.22
N GLU A 61 6.86 -18.75 -7.74
CA GLU A 61 8.09 -19.42 -7.25
C GLU A 61 9.21 -19.46 -8.30
N GLU A 62 8.85 -19.62 -9.58
CA GLU A 62 9.80 -19.61 -10.69
C GLU A 62 10.61 -18.30 -10.81
N TYR A 63 10.11 -17.21 -10.22
CA TYR A 63 10.81 -15.91 -10.11
C TYR A 63 11.26 -15.62 -8.67
N GLY A 64 11.30 -16.63 -7.81
CA GLY A 64 11.80 -16.50 -6.44
C GLY A 64 10.81 -15.89 -5.44
N GLY A 65 9.53 -15.80 -5.79
CA GLY A 65 8.46 -15.35 -4.90
C GLY A 65 7.83 -16.47 -4.10
N ALA A 66 6.83 -16.13 -3.29
CA ALA A 66 6.10 -17.09 -2.46
C ALA A 66 4.96 -17.83 -3.21
N GLY A 67 4.57 -17.35 -4.39
CA GLY A 67 3.49 -17.96 -5.21
C GLY A 67 2.12 -18.00 -4.52
N LEU A 68 1.89 -17.13 -3.53
CA LEU A 68 0.66 -17.08 -2.75
C LEU A 68 -0.41 -16.19 -3.41
N GLY A 69 -1.61 -16.17 -2.83
CA GLY A 69 -2.73 -15.42 -3.36
C GLY A 69 -3.02 -14.09 -2.64
N TYR A 70 -4.10 -13.45 -3.05
CA TYR A 70 -4.54 -12.18 -2.47
C TYR A 70 -5.04 -12.33 -1.03
N GLN A 71 -5.56 -13.50 -0.61
CA GLN A 71 -6.00 -13.70 0.78
C GLN A 71 -4.82 -13.68 1.74
N GLU A 72 -3.71 -14.32 1.37
CA GLU A 72 -2.46 -14.33 2.12
C GLU A 72 -1.82 -12.93 2.12
N TYR A 73 -1.82 -12.26 0.96
CA TYR A 73 -1.31 -10.90 0.82
C TYR A 73 -2.07 -9.89 1.71
N ILE A 74 -3.41 -9.91 1.68
CA ILE A 74 -4.27 -9.10 2.55
C ILE A 74 -3.94 -9.38 4.02
N THR A 75 -3.78 -10.66 4.39
CA THR A 75 -3.48 -11.07 5.76
C THR A 75 -2.13 -10.53 6.25
N ILE A 76 -1.08 -10.61 5.44
CA ILE A 76 0.24 -10.07 5.78
C ILE A 76 0.16 -8.56 6.03
N ILE A 77 -0.51 -7.81 5.14
CA ILE A 77 -0.66 -6.36 5.30
C ILE A 77 -1.45 -6.03 6.56
N ASP A 78 -2.58 -6.71 6.80
CA ASP A 78 -3.44 -6.51 7.97
C ASP A 78 -2.64 -6.72 9.27
N GLU A 79 -1.97 -7.86 9.44
CA GLU A 79 -1.21 -8.18 10.66
C GLU A 79 -0.04 -7.21 10.91
N ILE A 80 0.68 -6.81 9.86
CA ILE A 80 1.76 -5.82 9.99
C ILE A 80 1.21 -4.43 10.32
N ALA A 81 0.11 -4.02 9.68
CA ALA A 81 -0.47 -2.70 9.86
C ALA A 81 -1.14 -2.50 11.23
N GLN A 82 -1.59 -3.58 11.88
CA GLN A 82 -2.06 -3.55 13.28
C GLN A 82 -0.96 -3.08 14.24
N VAL A 83 0.28 -3.29 13.87
CA VAL A 83 1.45 -2.85 14.66
C VAL A 83 1.99 -1.53 14.13
N CYS A 84 2.16 -1.41 12.81
CA CYS A 84 2.72 -0.21 12.19
C CYS A 84 2.19 0.02 10.77
N GLY A 85 1.34 1.02 10.59
CA GLY A 85 0.82 1.42 9.28
C GLY A 85 1.92 1.77 8.27
N SER A 86 3.02 2.38 8.71
CA SER A 86 4.14 2.74 7.85
C SER A 86 4.81 1.53 7.18
N ILE A 87 5.04 0.47 7.95
CA ILE A 87 5.65 -0.76 7.44
C ILE A 87 4.64 -1.51 6.56
N GLY A 88 3.37 -1.60 6.98
CA GLY A 88 2.29 -2.16 6.18
C GLY A 88 2.13 -1.47 4.82
N LEU A 89 2.22 -0.13 4.78
CA LEU A 89 2.20 0.64 3.53
C LEU A 89 3.37 0.27 2.61
N SER A 90 4.57 0.10 3.16
CA SER A 90 5.76 -0.25 2.38
C SER A 90 5.65 -1.64 1.76
N VAL A 91 5.14 -2.63 2.52
CA VAL A 91 4.84 -3.98 2.00
C VAL A 91 3.78 -3.91 0.89
N ALA A 92 2.71 -3.14 1.12
CA ALA A 92 1.63 -2.96 0.15
C ALA A 92 2.15 -2.35 -1.16
N ALA A 93 2.85 -1.22 -1.09
CA ALA A 93 3.36 -0.50 -2.25
C ALA A 93 4.39 -1.32 -3.06
N HIS A 94 5.30 -2.02 -2.38
CA HIS A 94 6.30 -2.84 -3.05
C HIS A 94 5.67 -3.99 -3.85
N ASN A 95 4.76 -4.75 -3.24
CA ASN A 95 4.13 -5.90 -3.88
C ASN A 95 3.15 -5.51 -4.99
N SER A 96 2.24 -4.53 -4.72
CA SER A 96 1.14 -4.23 -5.64
C SER A 96 1.51 -3.29 -6.77
N LEU A 97 2.42 -2.33 -6.52
CA LEU A 97 2.71 -1.27 -7.50
C LEU A 97 3.89 -1.66 -8.41
N CYS A 98 5.14 -1.52 -7.95
CA CYS A 98 6.30 -1.79 -8.80
C CYS A 98 6.39 -3.26 -9.21
N THR A 99 6.43 -4.16 -8.24
CA THR A 99 6.55 -5.61 -8.48
C THR A 99 5.33 -6.13 -9.25
N GLY A 100 4.13 -5.72 -8.86
CA GLY A 100 2.88 -6.09 -9.53
C GLY A 100 2.80 -5.59 -10.98
N HIS A 101 3.34 -4.40 -11.28
CA HIS A 101 3.38 -3.86 -12.64
C HIS A 101 4.30 -4.68 -13.55
N ILE A 102 5.51 -5.02 -13.06
CA ILE A 102 6.46 -5.86 -13.81
C ILE A 102 5.89 -7.27 -13.98
N LEU A 103 5.29 -7.85 -12.95
CA LEU A 103 4.67 -9.17 -13.01
C LEU A 103 3.55 -9.24 -14.04
N GLN A 104 2.70 -8.22 -14.10
CA GLN A 104 1.51 -8.22 -14.96
C GLN A 104 1.80 -7.86 -16.41
N PHE A 105 2.76 -6.97 -16.68
CA PHE A 105 3.00 -6.40 -18.01
C PHE A 105 4.40 -6.62 -18.56
N GLY A 106 5.32 -7.14 -17.77
CA GLY A 106 6.67 -7.44 -18.20
C GLY A 106 6.72 -8.65 -19.14
N THR A 107 7.66 -8.62 -20.08
CA THR A 107 8.05 -9.81 -20.88
C THR A 107 8.74 -10.84 -19.97
N GLU A 108 8.83 -12.08 -20.43
CA GLU A 108 9.54 -13.14 -19.67
C GLU A 108 10.99 -12.76 -19.35
N ALA A 109 11.68 -12.10 -20.28
CA ALA A 109 13.05 -11.62 -20.05
C ALA A 109 13.10 -10.56 -18.92
N GLN A 110 12.15 -9.62 -18.92
CA GLN A 110 12.03 -8.58 -17.90
C GLN A 110 11.67 -9.17 -16.53
N LYS A 111 10.73 -10.10 -16.46
CA LYS A 111 10.34 -10.79 -15.24
C LYS A 111 11.54 -11.54 -14.63
N LYS A 112 12.25 -12.33 -15.44
CA LYS A 112 13.47 -13.06 -14.99
C LYS A 112 14.60 -12.12 -14.55
N LYS A 113 14.70 -10.93 -15.15
CA LYS A 113 15.72 -9.94 -14.79
C LYS A 113 15.46 -9.29 -13.43
N TRP A 114 14.21 -8.90 -13.13
CA TRP A 114 13.90 -8.01 -12.01
C TRP A 114 13.12 -8.66 -10.87
N LEU A 115 12.17 -9.57 -11.15
CA LEU A 115 11.33 -10.14 -10.11
C LEU A 115 12.09 -10.91 -9.03
N PRO A 116 13.15 -11.70 -9.32
CA PRO A 116 13.87 -12.42 -8.26
C PRO A 116 14.46 -11.50 -7.22
N LYS A 117 14.99 -10.35 -7.62
CA LYS A 117 15.58 -9.36 -6.72
C LYS A 117 14.53 -8.60 -5.92
N LEU A 118 13.39 -8.33 -6.52
CA LEU A 118 12.25 -7.68 -5.84
C LEU A 118 11.60 -8.64 -4.84
N ALA A 119 11.35 -9.88 -5.23
CA ALA A 119 10.69 -10.87 -4.38
C ALA A 119 11.47 -11.19 -3.10
N THR A 120 12.80 -11.18 -3.17
CA THR A 120 13.71 -11.42 -2.03
C THR A 120 14.08 -10.15 -1.26
N SER A 121 13.61 -8.98 -1.70
CA SER A 121 14.05 -7.66 -1.18
C SER A 121 15.56 -7.40 -1.28
N GLU A 122 16.24 -8.08 -2.19
CA GLU A 122 17.57 -7.62 -2.60
C GLU A 122 17.47 -6.20 -3.17
N TRP A 123 16.42 -5.96 -3.94
CA TRP A 123 15.99 -4.65 -4.44
C TRP A 123 14.63 -4.25 -3.90
N ILE A 124 14.48 -2.98 -3.58
CA ILE A 124 13.18 -2.37 -3.28
C ILE A 124 12.69 -1.64 -4.54
N GLY A 125 11.39 -1.76 -4.82
CA GLY A 125 10.77 -1.11 -5.97
C GLY A 125 10.00 0.15 -5.59
N ALA A 126 10.09 1.18 -6.45
CA ALA A 126 9.27 2.38 -6.41
C ALA A 126 8.32 2.45 -7.62
N TRP A 127 7.26 3.26 -7.51
CA TRP A 127 6.28 3.43 -8.59
C TRP A 127 5.88 4.89 -8.74
N GLY A 128 6.12 5.47 -9.92
CA GLY A 128 5.98 6.90 -10.18
C GLY A 128 4.89 7.22 -11.21
N LEU A 129 3.70 7.64 -10.71
CA LEU A 129 2.59 8.17 -11.53
C LEU A 129 2.37 9.65 -11.26
N THR A 130 2.16 10.00 -10.00
CA THR A 130 1.76 11.33 -9.51
C THR A 130 2.86 12.36 -9.73
N GLU A 131 2.47 13.59 -10.10
CA GLU A 131 3.35 14.74 -10.23
C GLU A 131 2.85 15.91 -9.38
N THR A 132 3.63 16.99 -9.26
CA THR A 132 3.23 18.18 -8.51
C THR A 132 1.91 18.78 -8.99
N GLY A 133 1.69 18.76 -10.29
CA GLY A 133 0.48 19.30 -10.93
C GLY A 133 -0.65 18.28 -11.14
N THR A 134 -0.40 16.99 -10.94
CA THR A 134 -1.34 15.91 -11.30
C THR A 134 -1.41 14.81 -10.24
N GLY A 135 -2.48 14.79 -9.48
CA GLY A 135 -2.83 13.70 -8.56
C GLY A 135 -4.03 12.92 -9.08
N SER A 136 -5.23 13.36 -8.76
CA SER A 136 -6.49 12.74 -9.23
C SER A 136 -6.67 12.82 -10.75
N ASP A 137 -6.13 13.86 -11.38
CA ASP A 137 -6.03 13.99 -12.84
C ASP A 137 -4.72 13.40 -13.37
N ALA A 138 -4.55 12.08 -13.21
CA ALA A 138 -3.33 11.40 -13.63
C ALA A 138 -3.08 11.46 -15.14
N GLY A 139 -4.11 11.73 -15.96
CA GLY A 139 -4.00 11.91 -17.41
C GLY A 139 -3.29 13.20 -17.82
N GLY A 140 -3.22 14.18 -16.93
CA GLY A 140 -2.61 15.50 -17.19
C GLY A 140 -1.10 15.58 -16.98
N MET A 141 -0.39 14.45 -16.73
CA MET A 141 1.03 14.44 -16.39
C MET A 141 1.93 15.19 -17.39
N ASP A 142 3.00 15.77 -16.90
CA ASP A 142 3.96 16.59 -17.65
C ASP A 142 5.30 15.88 -17.93
N THR A 143 5.70 14.88 -17.15
CA THR A 143 6.92 14.09 -17.40
C THR A 143 6.87 13.47 -18.78
N THR A 144 7.87 13.80 -19.63
CA THR A 144 7.97 13.34 -21.01
C THR A 144 8.96 12.19 -21.18
N ALA A 145 8.77 11.40 -22.23
CA ALA A 145 9.72 10.41 -22.72
C ALA A 145 9.80 10.51 -24.23
N VAL A 146 10.90 11.09 -24.74
CA VAL A 146 11.12 11.34 -26.17
C VAL A 146 12.04 10.26 -26.74
N LEU A 147 11.63 9.67 -27.86
CA LEU A 147 12.42 8.62 -28.51
C LEU A 147 13.69 9.24 -29.16
N ASP A 148 14.85 8.68 -28.81
CA ASP A 148 16.15 9.03 -29.39
C ASP A 148 16.96 7.74 -29.68
N GLY A 149 16.97 7.34 -30.93
CA GLY A 149 17.61 6.09 -31.37
C GLY A 149 16.97 4.85 -30.75
N ASP A 150 17.71 4.13 -29.94
CA ASP A 150 17.29 2.91 -29.22
C ASP A 150 16.92 3.18 -27.74
N HIS A 151 16.86 4.45 -27.34
CA HIS A 151 16.51 4.91 -25.99
C HIS A 151 15.32 5.86 -26.00
N TYR A 152 14.66 5.97 -24.84
CA TYR A 152 13.79 7.11 -24.51
C TYR A 152 14.50 8.03 -23.53
N VAL A 153 14.45 9.33 -23.81
CA VAL A 153 14.97 10.36 -22.91
C VAL A 153 13.83 10.87 -22.05
N LEU A 154 13.88 10.57 -20.76
CA LEU A 154 12.89 11.00 -19.78
C LEU A 154 13.31 12.35 -19.17
N ASN A 155 12.35 13.30 -19.12
CA ASN A 155 12.50 14.59 -18.46
C ASN A 155 11.26 14.94 -17.66
N GLY A 156 11.44 15.31 -16.37
CA GLY A 156 10.38 15.68 -15.46
C GLY A 156 10.58 15.18 -14.04
N SER A 157 9.48 15.05 -13.29
CA SER A 157 9.55 14.60 -11.90
C SER A 157 8.28 13.87 -11.47
N LYS A 158 8.39 12.99 -10.45
CA LYS A 158 7.28 12.33 -9.80
C LYS A 158 7.26 12.65 -8.31
N ASN A 159 6.08 12.87 -7.75
CA ASN A 159 5.88 13.29 -6.36
C ASN A 159 5.22 12.21 -5.52
N TRP A 160 5.49 12.25 -4.21
CA TRP A 160 4.89 11.37 -3.21
C TRP A 160 5.24 9.90 -3.43
N ILE A 161 6.46 9.61 -3.90
CA ILE A 161 6.86 8.28 -4.26
C ILE A 161 7.38 7.53 -3.04
N THR A 162 6.69 6.44 -2.69
CA THR A 162 7.12 5.50 -1.65
C THR A 162 8.39 4.79 -2.11
N HIS A 163 9.39 4.68 -1.24
CA HIS A 163 10.71 4.10 -1.49
C HIS A 163 11.57 4.87 -2.50
N ALA A 164 11.28 6.15 -2.79
CA ALA A 164 12.01 6.92 -3.80
C ALA A 164 13.54 6.94 -3.57
N ILE A 165 14.01 6.98 -2.32
CA ILE A 165 15.44 7.05 -1.98
C ILE A 165 16.04 5.64 -1.90
N SER A 166 15.34 4.70 -1.30
CA SER A 166 15.83 3.34 -1.02
C SER A 166 15.62 2.36 -2.17
N SER A 167 14.83 2.74 -3.21
CA SER A 167 14.57 1.85 -4.35
C SER A 167 15.80 1.69 -5.23
N GLU A 168 16.03 0.46 -5.70
CA GLU A 168 17.01 0.16 -6.75
C GLU A 168 16.39 0.24 -8.15
N ILE A 169 15.06 0.26 -8.23
CA ILE A 169 14.29 0.25 -9.47
C ILE A 169 12.98 1.01 -9.28
N ALA A 170 12.57 1.75 -10.31
CA ALA A 170 11.27 2.40 -10.34
C ALA A 170 10.50 2.05 -11.64
N VAL A 171 9.20 1.76 -11.52
CA VAL A 171 8.30 1.82 -12.67
C VAL A 171 7.77 3.24 -12.77
N VAL A 172 8.01 3.90 -13.90
CA VAL A 172 7.69 5.30 -14.14
C VAL A 172 6.77 5.42 -15.34
N ILE A 173 5.65 6.10 -15.15
CA ILE A 173 4.74 6.43 -16.25
C ILE A 173 5.12 7.80 -16.79
N ALA A 174 5.46 7.88 -18.08
CA ALA A 174 5.83 9.11 -18.75
C ALA A 174 5.08 9.28 -20.07
N ARG A 175 4.97 10.51 -20.54
CA ARG A 175 4.25 10.84 -21.74
C ARG A 175 5.14 10.66 -22.98
N THR A 176 4.68 9.82 -23.90
CA THR A 176 5.29 9.55 -25.21
C THR A 176 4.49 10.17 -26.37
N GLY A 177 3.29 10.70 -26.09
CA GLY A 177 2.38 11.30 -27.06
C GLY A 177 1.85 12.66 -26.60
N GLU A 178 0.72 13.09 -27.17
CA GLU A 178 0.09 14.39 -26.90
C GLU A 178 -0.45 14.49 -25.47
N LYS A 179 -0.46 15.72 -24.90
CA LYS A 179 -1.04 15.97 -23.57
C LYS A 179 -2.55 15.79 -23.62
N GLY A 180 -3.07 15.02 -22.65
CA GLY A 180 -4.50 14.68 -22.56
C GLY A 180 -4.93 13.44 -23.35
N ASP A 181 -4.06 12.85 -24.15
CA ASP A 181 -4.32 11.56 -24.77
C ASP A 181 -4.00 10.43 -23.79
N SER A 182 -5.02 9.63 -23.45
CA SER A 182 -4.87 8.46 -22.59
C SER A 182 -3.99 7.35 -23.19
N HIS A 183 -3.79 7.35 -24.50
CA HIS A 183 -2.87 6.48 -25.24
C HIS A 183 -1.50 7.13 -25.44
N GLY A 184 -1.29 8.34 -24.96
CA GLY A 184 -0.03 9.07 -25.04
C GLY A 184 0.93 8.78 -23.91
N MET A 185 0.70 7.75 -23.06
CA MET A 185 1.53 7.45 -21.89
C MET A 185 2.10 6.04 -21.95
N THR A 186 3.34 5.88 -21.52
CA THR A 186 4.08 4.62 -21.52
C THR A 186 4.69 4.35 -20.16
N ALA A 187 4.73 3.09 -19.74
CA ALA A 187 5.38 2.66 -18.52
C ALA A 187 6.82 2.20 -18.80
N PHE A 188 7.77 2.73 -18.04
CA PHE A 188 9.20 2.44 -18.14
C PHE A 188 9.73 1.87 -16.84
N VAL A 189 10.63 0.91 -16.94
CA VAL A 189 11.45 0.46 -15.80
C VAL A 189 12.75 1.24 -15.83
N VAL A 190 13.02 2.01 -14.76
CA VAL A 190 14.23 2.81 -14.60
C VAL A 190 15.03 2.27 -13.42
N GLU A 191 16.25 1.78 -13.67
CA GLU A 191 17.16 1.34 -12.62
C GLU A 191 17.86 2.54 -12.00
N LYS A 192 18.15 2.50 -10.69
CA LYS A 192 18.76 3.61 -9.92
C LYS A 192 20.09 4.09 -10.50
N SER A 193 20.85 3.19 -11.12
CA SER A 193 22.13 3.50 -11.74
C SER A 193 22.01 4.30 -13.06
N THR A 194 20.80 4.50 -13.58
CA THR A 194 20.60 5.23 -14.84
C THR A 194 20.99 6.71 -14.65
N PRO A 195 21.94 7.24 -15.45
CA PRO A 195 22.29 8.66 -15.38
C PRO A 195 21.08 9.57 -15.57
N GLY A 196 21.00 10.66 -14.80
CA GLY A 196 19.87 11.58 -14.83
C GLY A 196 18.65 11.13 -14.01
N PHE A 197 18.68 9.95 -13.37
CA PHE A 197 17.66 9.53 -12.41
C PHE A 197 18.14 9.77 -10.99
N THR A 198 17.41 10.60 -10.23
CA THR A 198 17.76 10.96 -8.84
C THR A 198 16.51 11.03 -7.96
N ALA A 199 16.69 10.86 -6.65
CA ALA A 199 15.66 11.06 -5.65
C ALA A 199 15.83 12.38 -4.91
N GLY A 200 14.71 12.98 -4.52
CA GLY A 200 14.66 14.19 -3.72
C GLY A 200 14.85 13.94 -2.22
N GLN A 201 14.65 15.00 -1.45
CA GLN A 201 14.65 14.91 0.01
C GLN A 201 13.41 14.19 0.51
N LYS A 202 13.56 13.48 1.64
CA LYS A 202 12.45 12.80 2.32
C LYS A 202 11.42 13.80 2.84
N GLU A 203 10.15 13.51 2.58
CA GLU A 203 9.03 14.34 3.02
C GLU A 203 8.79 14.20 4.54
N ASN A 204 8.55 15.33 5.19
CA ASN A 204 8.10 15.38 6.59
C ASN A 204 6.58 15.31 6.65
N LYS A 205 6.04 14.14 6.92
CA LYS A 205 4.60 13.83 6.81
C LYS A 205 3.86 13.89 8.14
N LEU A 206 2.54 14.02 8.08
CA LEU A 206 1.63 13.93 9.22
C LEU A 206 1.72 12.55 9.90
N GLY A 207 1.57 11.49 9.13
CA GLY A 207 1.61 10.10 9.52
C GLY A 207 2.43 9.27 8.53
N MET A 208 2.43 7.94 8.69
CA MET A 208 3.25 7.03 7.87
C MET A 208 4.73 7.45 7.85
N ARG A 209 5.23 7.96 8.99
CA ARG A 209 6.51 8.67 9.07
C ARG A 209 7.71 7.73 8.91
N ALA A 210 7.57 6.46 9.30
CA ALA A 210 8.57 5.42 9.07
C ALA A 210 8.51 4.80 7.66
N SER A 211 7.55 5.20 6.81
CA SER A 211 7.56 4.87 5.38
C SER A 211 8.24 6.00 4.63
N GLU A 212 9.29 5.67 3.87
CA GLU A 212 10.03 6.66 3.09
C GLU A 212 9.17 7.18 1.92
N THR A 213 9.17 8.49 1.74
CA THR A 213 8.46 9.16 0.65
C THR A 213 9.30 10.34 0.18
N ALA A 214 9.55 10.45 -1.12
CA ALA A 214 10.26 11.58 -1.74
C ALA A 214 9.81 11.78 -3.20
N CYS A 215 10.38 12.81 -3.85
CA CYS A 215 10.26 12.99 -5.29
C CYS A 215 11.25 12.10 -6.04
N LEU A 216 10.94 11.76 -7.29
CA LEU A 216 11.87 11.25 -8.28
C LEU A 216 12.08 12.33 -9.36
N PHE A 217 13.31 12.53 -9.80
CA PHE A 217 13.67 13.46 -10.84
C PHE A 217 14.33 12.75 -12.02
N PHE A 218 14.01 13.21 -13.22
CA PHE A 218 14.54 12.74 -14.49
C PHE A 218 15.09 13.93 -15.26
N ASP A 219 16.39 13.95 -15.53
CA ASP A 219 17.12 15.00 -16.24
C ASP A 219 17.93 14.35 -17.34
N ASP A 220 17.44 14.44 -18.57
CA ASP A 220 17.97 13.71 -19.74
C ASP A 220 18.23 12.23 -19.46
N CYS A 221 17.33 11.62 -18.68
CA CYS A 221 17.45 10.23 -18.24
C CYS A 221 17.21 9.26 -19.41
N ARG A 222 18.27 8.61 -19.87
CA ARG A 222 18.23 7.72 -21.05
C ARG A 222 17.85 6.29 -20.64
N VAL A 223 16.67 5.88 -20.99
CA VAL A 223 16.10 4.54 -20.69
C VAL A 223 16.03 3.71 -21.95
N PRO A 224 16.62 2.51 -22.00
CA PRO A 224 16.55 1.63 -23.17
C PRO A 224 15.12 1.27 -23.55
N LYS A 225 14.81 1.13 -24.84
CA LYS A 225 13.49 0.70 -25.34
C LYS A 225 13.04 -0.63 -24.75
N GLU A 226 13.97 -1.51 -24.47
CA GLU A 226 13.71 -2.83 -23.86
C GLU A 226 13.19 -2.75 -22.41
N ASN A 227 13.27 -1.58 -21.79
CA ASN A 227 12.74 -1.33 -20.45
C ASN A 227 11.29 -0.83 -20.45
N ILE A 228 10.61 -0.77 -21.60
CA ILE A 228 9.18 -0.50 -21.67
C ILE A 228 8.40 -1.72 -21.16
N LEU A 229 7.41 -1.49 -20.29
CA LEU A 229 6.45 -2.51 -19.89
C LEU A 229 5.24 -2.51 -20.82
N GLY A 230 4.96 -3.67 -21.41
CA GLY A 230 3.89 -3.80 -22.41
C GLY A 230 4.22 -3.04 -23.71
N LYS A 231 3.30 -2.20 -24.18
CA LYS A 231 3.45 -1.44 -25.44
C LYS A 231 3.48 0.06 -25.18
N VAL A 232 4.09 0.78 -26.12
CA VAL A 232 4.02 2.24 -26.15
C VAL A 232 2.56 2.68 -26.21
N GLY A 233 2.18 3.64 -25.37
CA GLY A 233 0.82 4.17 -25.30
C GLY A 233 -0.12 3.44 -24.34
N GLU A 234 0.30 2.34 -23.72
CA GLU A 234 -0.55 1.57 -22.78
C GLU A 234 -0.39 1.98 -21.30
N GLY A 235 0.54 2.87 -20.97
CA GLY A 235 0.93 3.17 -19.60
C GLY A 235 -0.22 3.65 -18.69
N PHE A 236 -1.16 4.44 -19.22
CA PHE A 236 -2.33 4.87 -18.46
C PHE A 236 -3.26 3.71 -18.12
N ILE A 237 -3.59 2.89 -19.12
CA ILE A 237 -4.49 1.73 -18.95
C ILE A 237 -3.85 0.71 -17.99
N GLN A 238 -2.56 0.47 -18.11
CA GLN A 238 -1.80 -0.38 -17.19
C GLN A 238 -1.88 0.16 -15.77
N SER A 239 -1.64 1.47 -15.58
CA SER A 239 -1.73 2.12 -14.26
C SER A 239 -3.10 1.95 -13.61
N MET A 240 -4.19 2.08 -14.36
CA MET A 240 -5.54 1.88 -13.82
C MET A 240 -5.75 0.43 -13.34
N LYS A 241 -5.24 -0.57 -14.09
CA LYS A 241 -5.31 -1.99 -13.69
C LYS A 241 -4.45 -2.30 -12.46
N ILE A 242 -3.29 -1.66 -12.34
CA ILE A 242 -2.42 -1.78 -11.16
C ILE A 242 -3.09 -1.16 -9.94
N LEU A 243 -3.67 0.04 -10.08
CA LEU A 243 -4.39 0.70 -9.00
C LEU A 243 -5.65 -0.05 -8.55
N ASP A 244 -6.30 -0.83 -9.41
CA ASP A 244 -7.40 -1.71 -8.98
C ASP A 244 -6.93 -2.75 -7.94
N GLY A 245 -5.73 -3.33 -8.13
CA GLY A 245 -5.09 -4.20 -7.14
C GLY A 245 -4.60 -3.42 -5.91
N GLY A 246 -4.02 -2.24 -6.12
CA GLY A 246 -3.54 -1.36 -5.06
C GLY A 246 -4.66 -0.91 -4.11
N ARG A 247 -5.89 -0.69 -4.59
CA ARG A 247 -7.05 -0.39 -3.74
C ARG A 247 -7.35 -1.49 -2.73
N ILE A 248 -7.18 -2.76 -3.11
CA ILE A 248 -7.30 -3.89 -2.18
C ILE A 248 -6.22 -3.82 -1.09
N SER A 249 -4.99 -3.48 -1.47
CA SER A 249 -3.87 -3.34 -0.54
C SER A 249 -4.10 -2.20 0.47
N ILE A 250 -4.59 -1.04 0.00
CA ILE A 250 -4.91 0.10 0.88
C ILE A 250 -6.13 -0.20 1.76
N ALA A 251 -7.10 -0.98 1.28
CA ALA A 251 -8.20 -1.45 2.11
C ALA A 251 -7.68 -2.36 3.23
N ALA A 252 -6.79 -3.32 2.93
CA ALA A 252 -6.16 -4.18 3.93
C ALA A 252 -5.33 -3.39 4.95
N LEU A 253 -4.53 -2.42 4.48
CA LEU A 253 -3.79 -1.48 5.33
C LEU A 253 -4.71 -0.72 6.28
N SER A 254 -5.84 -0.22 5.76
CA SER A 254 -6.82 0.53 6.55
C SER A 254 -7.48 -0.34 7.61
N VAL A 255 -7.82 -1.59 7.26
CA VAL A 255 -8.38 -2.59 8.21
C VAL A 255 -7.37 -2.86 9.33
N GLY A 256 -6.10 -3.09 9.00
CA GLY A 256 -5.04 -3.34 9.98
C GLY A 256 -4.85 -2.17 10.94
N ILE A 257 -4.75 -0.93 10.43
CA ILE A 257 -4.65 0.28 11.25
C ILE A 257 -5.87 0.42 12.18
N ALA A 258 -7.08 0.24 11.64
CA ALA A 258 -8.31 0.32 12.41
C ALA A 258 -8.36 -0.76 13.51
N ARG A 259 -7.96 -2.00 13.19
CA ARG A 259 -7.88 -3.11 14.14
C ARG A 259 -6.88 -2.83 15.24
N GLY A 260 -5.66 -2.36 14.91
CA GLY A 260 -4.66 -1.98 15.91
C GLY A 260 -5.13 -0.88 16.85
N ALA A 261 -5.81 0.13 16.34
CA ALA A 261 -6.41 1.20 17.13
C ALA A 261 -7.54 0.68 18.03
N MET A 262 -8.42 -0.16 17.50
CA MET A 262 -9.54 -0.79 18.21
C MET A 262 -9.04 -1.69 19.34
N ASP A 263 -8.08 -2.57 19.07
CA ASP A 263 -7.53 -3.51 20.07
C ASP A 263 -6.83 -2.76 21.20
N ALA A 264 -6.08 -1.70 20.88
CA ALA A 264 -5.51 -0.82 21.91
C ALA A 264 -6.60 -0.19 22.79
N ALA A 265 -7.70 0.29 22.20
CA ALA A 265 -8.82 0.88 22.95
C ALA A 265 -9.56 -0.16 23.82
N ILE A 266 -9.77 -1.39 23.32
CA ILE A 266 -10.38 -2.49 24.06
C ILE A 266 -9.52 -2.86 25.29
N ASN A 267 -8.22 -3.04 25.09
CA ASN A 267 -7.29 -3.39 26.17
C ASN A 267 -7.24 -2.28 27.22
N TYR A 268 -7.08 -1.03 26.81
CA TYR A 268 -7.08 0.10 27.71
C TYR A 268 -8.39 0.22 28.50
N ALA A 269 -9.53 0.02 27.86
CA ALA A 269 -10.84 0.07 28.53
C ALA A 269 -11.03 -1.07 29.55
N ASP A 270 -10.35 -2.21 29.36
CA ASP A 270 -10.34 -3.32 30.34
C ASP A 270 -9.37 -3.10 31.50
N GLU A 271 -8.38 -2.26 31.37
CA GLU A 271 -7.40 -1.95 32.41
C GLU A 271 -7.78 -0.70 33.22
N ARG A 272 -8.20 0.37 32.55
CA ARG A 272 -8.44 1.68 33.14
C ARG A 272 -9.64 1.67 34.09
N VAL A 273 -9.41 2.13 35.33
CA VAL A 273 -10.44 2.26 36.38
C VAL A 273 -10.76 3.74 36.61
N GLN A 274 -12.04 4.11 36.52
CA GLN A 274 -12.58 5.40 36.94
C GLN A 274 -13.93 5.18 37.62
N PHE A 275 -14.30 6.06 38.54
CA PHE A 275 -15.53 5.92 39.36
C PHE A 275 -15.67 4.53 39.99
N GLY A 276 -14.54 3.93 40.41
CA GLY A 276 -14.49 2.65 41.11
C GLY A 276 -14.67 1.40 40.25
N LYS A 277 -14.74 1.51 38.92
CA LYS A 277 -14.89 0.37 38.01
C LYS A 277 -14.13 0.57 36.69
N LYS A 278 -13.88 -0.54 35.97
CA LYS A 278 -13.28 -0.51 34.63
C LYS A 278 -14.12 0.32 33.68
N ILE A 279 -13.48 1.16 32.84
CA ILE A 279 -14.23 2.07 31.96
C ILE A 279 -15.07 1.35 30.92
N ARG A 280 -14.72 0.11 30.52
CA ARG A 280 -15.54 -0.74 29.63
C ARG A 280 -16.95 -1.02 30.17
N SER A 281 -17.20 -0.87 31.48
CA SER A 281 -18.52 -1.07 32.09
C SER A 281 -19.46 0.12 31.93
N PHE A 282 -18.98 1.25 31.41
CA PHE A 282 -19.83 2.39 31.08
C PHE A 282 -20.38 2.25 29.66
N GLN A 283 -21.69 2.39 29.49
CA GLN A 283 -22.34 2.24 28.16
C GLN A 283 -21.74 3.17 27.10
N GLY A 284 -21.41 4.42 27.46
CA GLY A 284 -20.76 5.37 26.56
C GLY A 284 -19.42 4.89 25.99
N VAL A 285 -18.69 4.01 26.72
CA VAL A 285 -17.45 3.38 26.24
C VAL A 285 -17.75 2.08 25.51
N SER A 286 -18.56 1.18 26.12
CA SER A 286 -18.84 -0.14 25.52
C SER A 286 -19.55 -0.05 24.17
N PHE A 287 -20.42 0.95 23.96
CA PHE A 287 -21.09 1.17 22.67
C PHE A 287 -20.09 1.63 21.60
N LYS A 288 -19.15 2.53 21.91
CA LYS A 288 -18.06 2.88 21.00
C LYS A 288 -17.26 1.66 20.55
N LEU A 289 -16.85 0.80 21.49
CA LEU A 289 -16.10 -0.43 21.17
C LEU A 289 -16.92 -1.37 20.30
N ALA A 290 -18.22 -1.53 20.55
CA ALA A 290 -19.11 -2.35 19.73
C ALA A 290 -19.25 -1.81 18.30
N GLU A 291 -19.41 -0.48 18.13
CA GLU A 291 -19.45 0.16 16.82
C GLU A 291 -18.13 0.02 16.07
N MET A 292 -16.99 0.25 16.73
CA MET A 292 -15.65 0.05 16.14
C MET A 292 -15.49 -1.38 15.63
N THR A 293 -15.83 -2.39 16.45
CA THR A 293 -15.75 -3.81 16.09
C THR A 293 -16.61 -4.13 14.87
N THR A 294 -17.84 -3.63 14.83
CA THR A 294 -18.77 -3.84 13.70
C THR A 294 -18.23 -3.24 12.40
N LYS A 295 -17.70 -2.02 12.45
CA LYS A 295 -17.12 -1.33 11.30
C LYS A 295 -15.88 -2.04 10.75
N VAL A 296 -14.96 -2.44 11.64
CA VAL A 296 -13.74 -3.17 11.25
C VAL A 296 -14.09 -4.51 10.59
N TYR A 297 -15.04 -5.26 11.18
CA TYR A 297 -15.50 -6.53 10.63
C TYR A 297 -16.10 -6.38 9.23
N ALA A 298 -16.96 -5.38 9.03
CA ALA A 298 -17.55 -5.10 7.72
C ALA A 298 -16.49 -4.72 6.67
N ALA A 299 -15.51 -3.89 7.04
CA ALA A 299 -14.41 -3.48 6.17
C ALA A 299 -13.54 -4.68 5.77
N GLU A 300 -13.24 -5.57 6.71
CA GLU A 300 -12.50 -6.80 6.44
C GLU A 300 -13.23 -7.68 5.42
N LEU A 301 -14.53 -7.92 5.61
CA LEU A 301 -15.33 -8.72 4.69
C LEU A 301 -15.33 -8.15 3.27
N MET A 302 -15.48 -6.84 3.12
CA MET A 302 -15.42 -6.18 1.80
C MET A 302 -14.03 -6.33 1.16
N THR A 303 -12.98 -6.15 1.95
CA THR A 303 -11.59 -6.27 1.48
C THR A 303 -11.28 -7.68 1.00
N ARG A 304 -11.63 -8.69 1.78
CA ARG A 304 -11.44 -10.11 1.43
C ARG A 304 -12.27 -10.51 0.22
N HIS A 305 -13.49 -9.99 0.08
CA HIS A 305 -14.32 -10.23 -1.10
C HIS A 305 -13.68 -9.66 -2.38
N ALA A 306 -13.17 -8.43 -2.34
CA ALA A 306 -12.46 -7.84 -3.48
C ALA A 306 -11.20 -8.65 -3.84
N GLY A 307 -10.44 -9.12 -2.83
CA GLY A 307 -9.29 -10.01 -3.01
C GLY A 307 -9.65 -11.33 -3.68
N ALA A 308 -10.76 -11.96 -3.26
CA ALA A 308 -11.23 -13.21 -3.86
C ALA A 308 -11.61 -13.04 -5.34
N LEU A 309 -12.30 -11.96 -5.70
CA LEU A 309 -12.62 -11.65 -7.09
C LEU A 309 -11.36 -11.49 -7.94
N LYS A 310 -10.33 -10.83 -7.38
CA LYS A 310 -9.04 -10.66 -8.06
C LYS A 310 -8.34 -12.00 -8.32
N GLU A 311 -8.32 -12.90 -7.33
CA GLU A 311 -7.75 -14.25 -7.48
C GLU A 311 -8.50 -15.09 -8.52
N GLU A 312 -9.82 -14.97 -8.57
CA GLU A 312 -10.68 -15.66 -9.53
C GLU A 312 -10.58 -15.07 -10.96
N GLY A 313 -9.78 -14.01 -11.17
CA GLY A 313 -9.69 -13.30 -12.45
C GLY A 313 -10.98 -12.60 -12.88
N ARG A 314 -11.87 -12.33 -11.94
CA ARG A 314 -13.17 -11.67 -12.17
C ARG A 314 -13.05 -10.15 -12.14
N PRO A 315 -13.94 -9.43 -12.83
CA PRO A 315 -14.03 -7.97 -12.68
C PRO A 315 -14.23 -7.59 -11.21
N MET A 316 -13.42 -6.64 -10.70
CA MET A 316 -13.45 -6.25 -9.30
C MET A 316 -13.23 -4.73 -9.08
N THR A 317 -13.21 -3.95 -10.16
CA THR A 317 -12.94 -2.50 -10.10
C THR A 317 -13.91 -1.77 -9.16
N GLN A 318 -15.20 -2.13 -9.17
CA GLN A 318 -16.19 -1.55 -8.30
C GLN A 318 -16.01 -2.02 -6.85
N GLU A 319 -15.83 -3.32 -6.63
CA GLU A 319 -15.67 -3.93 -5.31
C GLU A 319 -14.38 -3.45 -4.63
N SER A 320 -13.27 -3.33 -5.36
CA SER A 320 -12.01 -2.79 -4.82
C SER A 320 -12.15 -1.32 -4.43
N ALA A 321 -12.87 -0.51 -5.23
CA ALA A 321 -13.15 0.88 -4.91
C ALA A 321 -14.06 1.02 -3.69
N MET A 322 -15.11 0.18 -3.57
CA MET A 322 -15.98 0.16 -2.39
C MET A 322 -15.25 -0.27 -1.12
N ALA A 323 -14.44 -1.33 -1.21
CA ALA A 323 -13.62 -1.81 -0.09
C ALA A 323 -12.65 -0.72 0.39
N LYS A 324 -11.91 -0.10 -0.54
CA LYS A 324 -10.97 0.97 -0.22
C LYS A 324 -11.67 2.19 0.39
N LEU A 325 -12.78 2.63 -0.19
CA LEU A 325 -13.55 3.76 0.31
C LEU A 325 -14.01 3.51 1.75
N TYR A 326 -14.70 2.40 1.96
CA TYR A 326 -15.27 2.08 3.28
C TYR A 326 -14.17 1.85 4.32
N ALA A 327 -13.17 1.02 4.03
CA ALA A 327 -12.10 0.73 4.98
C ALA A 327 -11.30 1.98 5.38
N SER A 328 -10.97 2.86 4.42
CA SER A 328 -10.21 4.07 4.73
C SER A 328 -11.00 5.10 5.54
N GLU A 329 -12.29 5.27 5.26
CA GLU A 329 -13.15 6.18 6.04
C GLU A 329 -13.34 5.66 7.47
N ILE A 330 -13.69 4.37 7.64
CA ILE A 330 -13.89 3.81 8.98
C ILE A 330 -12.59 3.73 9.79
N SER A 331 -11.44 3.59 9.14
CA SER A 331 -10.16 3.60 9.86
C SER A 331 -9.91 4.94 10.54
N THR A 332 -10.31 6.04 9.92
CA THR A 332 -10.26 7.38 10.49
C THR A 332 -11.23 7.52 11.67
N GLU A 333 -12.46 7.02 11.54
CA GLU A 333 -13.43 7.04 12.61
C GLU A 333 -12.99 6.20 13.80
N VAL A 334 -12.53 4.97 13.56
CA VAL A 334 -12.08 4.04 14.60
C VAL A 334 -10.85 4.58 15.33
N ALA A 335 -9.86 5.12 14.60
CA ALA A 335 -8.68 5.72 15.22
C ALA A 335 -9.03 6.96 16.06
N ASN A 336 -9.98 7.79 15.60
CA ASN A 336 -10.51 8.92 16.39
C ASN A 336 -11.17 8.44 17.68
N GLU A 337 -12.03 7.43 17.61
CA GLU A 337 -12.70 6.88 18.80
C GLU A 337 -11.73 6.19 19.76
N ALA A 338 -10.66 5.56 19.24
CA ALA A 338 -9.61 5.00 20.07
C ALA A 338 -8.91 6.08 20.90
N VAL A 339 -8.49 7.19 20.29
CA VAL A 339 -7.94 8.35 21.01
C VAL A 339 -8.92 8.85 22.08
N GLN A 340 -10.21 8.92 21.74
CA GLN A 340 -11.26 9.37 22.66
C GLN A 340 -11.43 8.42 23.86
N VAL A 341 -11.33 7.10 23.67
CA VAL A 341 -11.40 6.10 24.75
C VAL A 341 -10.23 6.25 25.72
N PHE A 342 -9.03 6.56 25.21
CA PHE A 342 -7.85 6.83 26.03
C PHE A 342 -7.93 8.16 26.79
N GLY A 343 -8.77 9.11 26.36
CA GLY A 343 -8.85 10.44 26.95
C GLY A 343 -7.52 11.19 26.83
N GLY A 344 -7.09 11.86 27.89
CA GLY A 344 -5.83 12.62 27.88
C GLY A 344 -4.59 11.81 27.50
N TYR A 345 -4.53 10.54 27.89
CA TYR A 345 -3.43 9.64 27.51
C TYR A 345 -3.40 9.31 26.01
N GLY A 346 -4.54 9.34 25.32
CA GLY A 346 -4.59 9.15 23.87
C GLY A 346 -4.01 10.33 23.09
N TYR A 347 -3.79 11.47 23.73
CA TYR A 347 -3.22 12.68 23.15
C TYR A 347 -1.71 12.82 23.37
N THR A 348 -1.09 11.83 24.01
CA THR A 348 0.36 11.76 24.25
C THR A 348 1.00 10.66 23.42
N LYS A 349 2.31 10.78 23.18
CA LYS A 349 3.08 9.79 22.40
C LYS A 349 3.46 8.53 23.21
N ASP A 350 3.04 8.42 24.47
CA ASP A 350 3.27 7.25 25.30
C ASP A 350 2.42 6.04 24.88
N TYR A 351 1.37 6.29 24.10
CA TYR A 351 0.44 5.28 23.61
C TYR A 351 0.31 5.35 22.09
N PRO A 352 0.09 4.22 21.39
CA PRO A 352 0.15 4.15 19.93
C PRO A 352 -1.07 4.78 19.24
N VAL A 353 -2.15 5.09 19.96
CA VAL A 353 -3.43 5.50 19.34
C VAL A 353 -3.32 6.84 18.61
N GLU A 354 -2.50 7.78 19.07
CA GLU A 354 -2.25 9.03 18.38
C GLU A 354 -1.55 8.79 17.02
N LYS A 355 -0.65 7.79 16.94
CA LYS A 355 0.02 7.40 15.71
C LYS A 355 -0.96 6.78 14.73
N PHE A 356 -1.83 5.86 15.17
CA PHE A 356 -2.89 5.31 14.32
C PHE A 356 -3.80 6.41 13.75
N TYR A 357 -4.14 7.42 14.56
CA TYR A 357 -4.92 8.57 14.12
C TYR A 357 -4.22 9.39 13.02
N ARG A 358 -2.90 9.57 13.08
CA ARG A 358 -2.15 10.25 12.04
C ARG A 358 -1.97 9.38 10.79
N ASP A 359 -1.68 8.11 10.97
CA ASP A 359 -1.39 7.17 9.88
C ASP A 359 -2.62 6.90 9.00
N CYS A 360 -3.80 6.68 9.60
CA CYS A 360 -5.02 6.34 8.87
C CYS A 360 -5.42 7.39 7.83
N LYS A 361 -5.05 8.66 8.03
CA LYS A 361 -5.43 9.74 7.12
C LYS A 361 -4.88 9.55 5.70
N LEU A 362 -3.70 8.96 5.55
CA LEU A 362 -3.15 8.66 4.22
C LEU A 362 -4.10 7.76 3.43
N CYS A 363 -4.76 6.81 4.07
CA CYS A 363 -5.61 5.82 3.40
C CYS A 363 -6.80 6.44 2.66
N THR A 364 -7.27 7.62 3.07
CA THR A 364 -8.33 8.36 2.36
C THR A 364 -7.82 9.17 1.16
N ILE A 365 -6.50 9.29 1.00
CA ILE A 365 -5.84 10.15 -0.01
C ILE A 365 -5.08 9.30 -1.04
N GLY A 366 -4.20 8.40 -0.58
CA GLY A 366 -3.32 7.59 -1.43
C GLY A 366 -4.07 6.60 -2.32
N GLU A 367 -3.49 6.30 -3.47
CA GLU A 367 -4.03 5.38 -4.50
C GLU A 367 -5.46 5.73 -4.96
N GLY A 368 -5.73 7.04 -5.09
CA GLY A 368 -7.03 7.61 -5.43
C GLY A 368 -7.82 8.01 -4.20
N THR A 369 -8.13 9.31 -4.09
CA THR A 369 -8.87 9.87 -2.95
C THR A 369 -10.26 9.22 -2.78
N SER A 370 -10.91 9.44 -1.62
CA SER A 370 -12.28 9.00 -1.38
C SER A 370 -13.25 9.48 -2.47
N GLU A 371 -13.03 10.70 -3.00
CA GLU A 371 -13.82 11.26 -4.10
C GLU A 371 -13.61 10.47 -5.39
N ILE A 372 -12.36 10.10 -5.71
CA ILE A 372 -12.05 9.25 -6.87
C ILE A 372 -12.68 7.85 -6.72
N GLN A 373 -12.68 7.26 -5.53
CA GLN A 373 -13.39 5.98 -5.32
C GLN A 373 -14.89 6.14 -5.62
N LYS A 374 -15.53 7.22 -5.16
CA LYS A 374 -16.95 7.52 -5.46
C LYS A 374 -17.18 7.69 -6.97
N VAL A 375 -16.27 8.35 -7.70
CA VAL A 375 -16.32 8.44 -9.16
C VAL A 375 -16.23 7.07 -9.82
N VAL A 376 -15.31 6.20 -9.38
CA VAL A 376 -15.16 4.84 -9.91
C VAL A 376 -16.43 4.02 -9.66
N ILE A 377 -16.94 4.04 -8.43
CA ILE A 377 -18.16 3.31 -8.07
C ILE A 377 -19.34 3.80 -8.93
N SER A 378 -19.58 5.13 -8.98
CA SER A 378 -20.72 5.70 -9.70
C SER A 378 -20.71 5.36 -11.19
N ARG A 379 -19.53 5.33 -11.83
CA ARG A 379 -19.37 4.96 -13.25
C ARG A 379 -19.70 3.48 -13.52
N ASN A 380 -19.63 2.63 -12.52
CA ASN A 380 -19.90 1.19 -12.65
C ASN A 380 -21.33 0.80 -12.25
N LEU A 381 -22.14 1.73 -11.71
CA LEU A 381 -23.53 1.45 -11.34
C LEU A 381 -24.44 1.16 -12.54
N TYR A 382 -24.07 1.63 -13.73
CA TYR A 382 -24.87 1.55 -14.96
C TYR A 382 -24.23 0.72 -16.07
N ARG A 383 -23.28 -0.13 -15.70
CA ARG A 383 -22.59 -1.06 -16.62
C ARG A 383 -23.15 -2.46 -16.52
#